data_f0715ff5542a9c6015b7cfe121280e6b
#
_entry.id   f0715ff5542a9c6015b7cfe121280e6b
#
_cell.length_a   1.000
_cell.length_b   1.000
_cell.length_c   1.000
_cell.angle_alpha   90.00
_cell.angle_beta   90.00
_cell.angle_gamma   90.00
#
_symmetry.space_group_name_H-M   'P 1'
#
loop_
_entity.id
_entity.type
_entity.pdbx_description
1 polymer ?
#
loop_
_entity_poly.entity_id
_entity_poly.type
_entity_poly.pdbx_seq_one_letter_code
_entity_poly.pdbx_strand_id
1 'polypeptide(L)'
;MWRAGCQRIMPAIYVNEMSLPISRNPLRRRAAAAACVLLCFVLCSGAVAQPAEDQPQKAPAATDKDKGPAADKSALPPLPADAHAQQTIQLDGKTLRYTVTVSSLPVRDGDGKVVGEVVVTAYATEGADRPVTFALNGGPGAASVYLNFGAIGPKHLNAGNEGDSPSDPTTLSDNPGTWLDFTDMVFIDPVGTGFSRSKAPEAEAKKLFYSTTADIQYLSRVIYDWLVKNDRLSSRKYLVGESYGGFRGPRITHYLQSQLGVAMNGVVLVSPYLNPTVEDDGDLSPMPWMMTLPSITAAHLERQKKLTPEAMAEVIAYTRGEYATTLLKGRSDEAATKKMIEHVTELTGLDPSFVKFSGGRLETGAYLREVFREEGKLGSVYDSNVTSFDPFPFAPEQRAGDPILASIVAPLTTAMVDFVTRTVGWKIDARYNALSFDVNRLWDRGDDLRSGSVTQLRQAVAADPKLRVMIVHGWNDLSCPFMGSILTVDQMPVMGDPTRVSVHEYPGGHMFYTRADSRIALRNEVKEMYGKH
;
A
#
# COMPACT_ATOMS: atom_id res chain seq x y z
N MET A 1 -59.75 12.40 -31.86
CA MET A 1 -60.24 11.28 -32.71
C MET A 1 -59.18 10.19 -32.72
N TRP A 2 -59.63 9.10 -32.26
CA TRP A 2 -59.30 7.72 -32.25
C TRP A 2 -58.30 7.21 -31.22
N ARG A 3 -58.90 6.51 -30.25
CA ARG A 3 -58.36 5.45 -29.36
C ARG A 3 -58.16 4.14 -30.10
N ALA A 4 -57.20 3.32 -29.67
CA ALA A 4 -57.22 1.88 -29.43
C ALA A 4 -55.79 1.46 -29.12
N GLY A 5 -55.37 0.84 -28.04
CA GLY A 5 -55.95 -0.26 -27.30
C GLY A 5 -55.30 -1.57 -27.78
N CYS A 6 -54.23 -2.06 -27.13
CA CYS A 6 -53.86 -3.46 -27.19
C CYS A 6 -53.14 -3.92 -25.92
N GLN A 7 -53.90 -4.54 -25.03
CA GLN A 7 -53.43 -5.48 -24.00
C GLN A 7 -52.96 -6.77 -24.68
N ARG A 8 -51.80 -7.28 -24.26
CA ARG A 8 -51.43 -8.70 -24.36
C ARG A 8 -50.69 -9.11 -23.10
N ILE A 9 -51.37 -9.76 -22.19
CA ILE A 9 -51.39 -11.17 -21.82
C ILE A 9 -49.97 -11.75 -21.62
N MET A 10 -49.60 -11.88 -20.34
CA MET A 10 -48.53 -12.79 -19.87
C MET A 10 -49.02 -14.23 -19.85
N PRO A 11 -48.22 -15.22 -20.17
CA PRO A 11 -48.44 -16.58 -19.73
C PRO A 11 -47.67 -16.87 -18.46
N ALA A 12 -48.38 -17.38 -17.46
CA ALA A 12 -47.86 -17.99 -16.26
C ALA A 12 -47.08 -19.26 -16.63
N ILE A 13 -45.85 -19.39 -16.16
CA ILE A 13 -45.10 -20.64 -16.20
C ILE A 13 -45.15 -21.27 -14.81
N TYR A 14 -45.75 -22.46 -14.79
CA TYR A 14 -45.88 -23.40 -13.67
C TYR A 14 -44.50 -23.76 -13.09
N VAL A 15 -44.38 -23.63 -11.78
CA VAL A 15 -43.32 -24.27 -10.99
C VAL A 15 -43.75 -25.71 -10.73
N ASN A 16 -43.01 -26.65 -11.28
CA ASN A 16 -43.17 -28.06 -11.01
C ASN A 16 -42.18 -28.44 -9.88
N GLU A 17 -42.72 -28.69 -8.72
CA GLU A 17 -42.00 -29.34 -7.62
C GLU A 17 -41.69 -30.80 -8.00
N MET A 18 -40.41 -31.10 -8.15
CA MET A 18 -39.95 -32.49 -8.16
C MET A 18 -39.29 -32.83 -6.84
N SER A 19 -40.06 -33.49 -5.99
CA SER A 19 -39.63 -34.19 -4.79
C SER A 19 -38.73 -35.37 -5.16
N LEU A 20 -37.53 -35.39 -4.61
CA LEU A 20 -36.64 -36.55 -4.59
C LEU A 20 -36.71 -37.23 -3.20
N PRO A 21 -36.72 -38.58 -3.13
CA PRO A 21 -36.95 -39.28 -1.91
C PRO A 21 -35.69 -39.39 -1.03
N ILE A 22 -35.91 -39.12 0.25
CA ILE A 22 -34.94 -39.37 1.33
C ILE A 22 -34.76 -40.86 1.51
N SER A 23 -33.60 -41.40 1.23
CA SER A 23 -33.18 -42.72 1.65
C SER A 23 -32.47 -42.63 3.01
N ARG A 24 -33.19 -43.00 4.06
CA ARG A 24 -32.60 -43.35 5.37
C ARG A 24 -32.11 -44.77 5.30
N ASN A 25 -30.85 -44.99 5.61
CA ASN A 25 -30.47 -46.24 6.27
C ASN A 25 -29.23 -46.04 7.17
N PRO A 26 -29.35 -46.39 8.44
CA PRO A 26 -28.25 -46.27 9.39
C PRO A 26 -27.54 -47.62 9.59
N LEU A 27 -26.41 -47.57 10.27
CA LEU A 27 -25.64 -48.66 10.88
C LEU A 27 -24.60 -49.36 10.03
N ARG A 28 -23.34 -49.06 10.35
CA ARG A 28 -22.41 -50.07 10.90
C ARG A 28 -21.23 -49.38 11.61
N ARG A 29 -21.34 -49.38 12.94
CA ARG A 29 -20.21 -49.35 13.87
C ARG A 29 -19.53 -50.70 13.76
N ARG A 30 -18.21 -50.72 13.65
CA ARG A 30 -17.37 -51.73 14.27
C ARG A 30 -16.00 -51.14 14.62
N ALA A 31 -15.76 -51.19 15.91
CA ALA A 31 -14.50 -51.02 16.57
C ALA A 31 -13.56 -52.20 16.25
N ALA A 32 -12.28 -51.92 16.17
CA ALA A 32 -11.25 -52.90 16.48
C ALA A 32 -10.09 -52.20 17.18
N ALA A 33 -9.83 -52.70 18.34
CA ALA A 33 -8.88 -52.29 19.34
C ALA A 33 -7.47 -52.80 19.07
N ALA A 34 -6.53 -52.06 19.59
CA ALA A 34 -5.31 -52.45 20.29
C ALA A 34 -4.36 -53.52 19.71
N ALA A 35 -3.11 -53.12 19.56
CA ALA A 35 -2.00 -53.99 20.05
C ALA A 35 -0.76 -53.10 20.37
N CYS A 36 -0.39 -53.12 21.63
CA CYS A 36 0.87 -52.68 22.20
C CYS A 36 2.04 -53.50 21.65
N VAL A 37 3.15 -52.83 21.33
CA VAL A 37 4.48 -53.49 21.50
C VAL A 37 5.37 -52.52 22.26
N LEU A 38 5.57 -52.86 23.52
CA LEU A 38 6.62 -52.40 24.42
C LEU A 38 7.94 -53.06 23.98
N LEU A 39 8.98 -52.28 23.78
CA LEU A 39 10.34 -52.81 23.91
C LEU A 39 11.21 -51.81 24.68
N CYS A 40 11.59 -52.25 25.87
CA CYS A 40 12.52 -51.62 26.78
C CYS A 40 13.94 -51.59 26.17
N PHE A 41 14.62 -50.46 26.32
CA PHE A 41 16.05 -50.46 26.53
C PHE A 41 16.41 -49.58 27.73
N VAL A 42 17.16 -50.23 28.62
CA VAL A 42 17.52 -49.81 29.97
C VAL A 42 18.91 -49.16 29.93
N LEU A 43 19.02 -48.03 30.61
CA LEU A 43 20.16 -47.49 31.37
C LEU A 43 21.47 -47.11 30.66
N CYS A 44 21.81 -45.83 30.75
CA CYS A 44 23.05 -45.41 31.42
C CYS A 44 22.87 -43.99 31.98
N SER A 45 22.89 -43.92 33.32
CA SER A 45 22.82 -42.70 34.12
C SER A 45 24.19 -42.02 34.09
N GLY A 46 24.22 -40.75 33.71
CA GLY A 46 25.31 -39.84 33.98
C GLY A 46 24.73 -38.59 34.64
N ALA A 47 24.80 -38.57 35.98
CA ALA A 47 24.43 -37.41 36.77
C ALA A 47 25.48 -36.30 36.64
N VAL A 48 25.13 -35.17 36.08
CA VAL A 48 25.86 -33.91 36.21
C VAL A 48 25.09 -33.05 37.21
N ALA A 49 25.72 -32.80 38.36
CA ALA A 49 25.19 -31.93 39.42
C ALA A 49 25.09 -30.49 38.93
N GLN A 50 23.90 -29.90 39.03
CA GLN A 50 23.70 -28.46 38.94
C GLN A 50 23.99 -27.81 40.33
N PRO A 51 24.59 -26.61 40.36
CA PRO A 51 24.76 -25.88 41.63
C PRO A 51 23.41 -25.35 42.11
N ALA A 52 23.19 -25.43 43.41
CA ALA A 52 22.02 -24.88 44.12
C ALA A 52 21.97 -23.37 44.00
N GLU A 53 20.85 -22.84 43.54
CA GLU A 53 20.51 -21.42 43.66
C GLU A 53 20.05 -21.12 45.10
N ASP A 54 20.76 -20.16 45.75
CA ASP A 54 20.42 -19.60 47.02
C ASP A 54 19.08 -18.87 46.95
N GLN A 55 18.10 -19.29 47.75
CA GLN A 55 16.88 -18.53 47.99
C GLN A 55 17.12 -17.41 48.99
N PRO A 56 16.75 -16.14 48.70
CA PRO A 56 16.82 -15.08 49.70
C PRO A 56 15.74 -15.24 50.76
N GLN A 57 16.17 -15.18 52.04
CA GLN A 57 15.32 -15.18 53.23
C GLN A 57 14.38 -13.96 53.22
N LYS A 58 13.10 -14.20 53.52
CA LYS A 58 12.08 -13.16 53.79
C LYS A 58 12.43 -12.32 54.99
N ALA A 59 12.64 -11.03 54.79
CA ALA A 59 12.66 -10.02 55.86
C ALA A 59 11.22 -9.66 56.28
N PRO A 60 11.01 -9.21 57.57
CA PRO A 60 9.66 -8.96 58.09
C PRO A 60 9.01 -7.71 57.50
N ALA A 61 7.69 -7.78 57.30
CA ALA A 61 6.86 -6.73 56.72
C ALA A 61 6.87 -5.45 57.56
N ALA A 62 7.31 -4.36 56.95
CA ALA A 62 7.06 -3.01 57.46
C ALA A 62 5.66 -2.57 56.99
N THR A 63 4.86 -2.10 57.94
CA THR A 63 3.54 -1.52 57.72
C THR A 63 3.68 -0.15 57.06
N ASP A 64 3.38 -0.08 55.78
CA ASP A 64 3.36 1.16 55.01
C ASP A 64 1.93 1.73 54.95
N LYS A 65 1.72 2.78 55.71
CA LYS A 65 0.59 3.70 55.60
C LYS A 65 1.10 4.93 54.89
N ASP A 66 0.99 4.98 53.62
CA ASP A 66 0.78 6.14 52.75
C ASP A 66 0.94 5.71 51.29
N LYS A 67 -0.11 5.14 50.73
CA LYS A 67 -0.21 5.01 49.27
C LYS A 67 -1.15 6.09 48.77
N GLY A 68 -0.57 7.18 48.27
CA GLY A 68 -1.25 8.02 47.29
C GLY A 68 -1.69 7.18 46.06
N PRO A 69 -2.67 7.61 45.27
CA PRO A 69 -3.18 6.83 44.18
C PRO A 69 -2.04 6.38 43.28
N ALA A 70 -1.86 5.07 43.15
CA ALA A 70 -0.85 4.47 42.27
C ALA A 70 -1.10 4.99 40.85
N ALA A 71 -0.17 5.75 40.32
CA ALA A 71 -0.19 6.11 38.90
C ALA A 71 -0.29 4.81 38.09
N ASP A 72 -1.26 4.73 37.20
CA ASP A 72 -1.47 3.61 36.29
C ASP A 72 -0.21 3.46 35.43
N LYS A 73 0.64 2.50 35.77
CA LYS A 73 1.90 2.23 35.07
C LYS A 73 1.71 1.75 33.63
N SER A 74 0.45 1.57 33.18
CA SER A 74 0.08 1.17 31.82
C SER A 74 -0.18 2.36 30.89
N ALA A 75 -0.31 3.60 31.42
CA ALA A 75 -0.59 4.76 30.59
C ALA A 75 0.68 5.21 29.82
N LEU A 76 0.59 5.22 28.50
CA LEU A 76 1.64 5.77 27.65
C LEU A 76 1.90 7.24 28.01
N PRO A 77 3.18 7.70 28.08
CA PRO A 77 3.47 9.11 28.32
C PRO A 77 2.81 9.98 27.24
N PRO A 78 2.39 11.21 27.54
CA PRO A 78 1.79 12.10 26.56
C PRO A 78 2.78 12.38 25.42
N LEU A 79 2.25 12.54 24.19
CA LEU A 79 3.07 13.05 23.09
C LEU A 79 3.51 14.48 23.39
N PRO A 80 4.69 14.93 22.90
CA PRO A 80 5.14 16.31 23.04
C PRO A 80 4.12 17.29 22.43
N ALA A 81 4.15 18.53 22.91
CA ALA A 81 3.41 19.63 22.28
C ALA A 81 3.89 19.85 20.84
N ASP A 82 3.05 20.48 20.03
CA ASP A 82 3.38 20.84 18.64
C ASP A 82 4.72 21.60 18.59
N ALA A 83 5.58 21.23 17.64
CA ALA A 83 6.86 21.89 17.42
C ALA A 83 6.94 22.44 16.00
N HIS A 84 7.62 23.58 15.84
CA HIS A 84 7.74 24.30 14.57
C HIS A 84 9.20 24.70 14.34
N ALA A 85 9.67 24.58 13.09
CA ALA A 85 10.97 25.08 12.68
C ALA A 85 10.90 25.77 11.31
N GLN A 86 11.60 26.90 11.20
CA GLN A 86 11.79 27.59 9.93
C GLN A 86 12.93 26.92 9.16
N GLN A 87 12.69 26.64 7.90
CA GLN A 87 13.63 25.98 6.99
C GLN A 87 13.68 26.69 5.64
N THR A 88 14.66 26.33 4.83
CA THR A 88 14.77 26.80 3.44
C THR A 88 15.05 25.61 2.52
N ILE A 89 14.68 25.78 1.25
CA ILE A 89 15.03 24.88 0.16
C ILE A 89 15.43 25.70 -1.06
N GLN A 90 16.43 25.23 -1.80
CA GLN A 90 16.78 25.74 -3.12
C GLN A 90 15.97 25.00 -4.19
N LEU A 91 15.13 25.73 -4.92
CA LEU A 91 14.26 25.18 -5.95
C LEU A 91 14.24 26.10 -7.17
N ASP A 92 14.56 25.57 -8.35
CA ASP A 92 14.59 26.30 -9.61
C ASP A 92 15.38 27.64 -9.53
N GLY A 93 16.52 27.63 -8.83
CA GLY A 93 17.39 28.80 -8.63
C GLY A 93 16.86 29.84 -7.62
N LYS A 94 15.78 29.53 -6.89
CA LYS A 94 15.18 30.40 -5.88
C LYS A 94 15.26 29.76 -4.50
N THR A 95 15.42 30.58 -3.47
CA THR A 95 15.30 30.15 -2.07
C THR A 95 13.85 30.25 -1.63
N LEU A 96 13.21 29.12 -1.36
CA LEU A 96 11.87 29.05 -0.79
C LEU A 96 11.99 28.83 0.73
N ARG A 97 11.37 29.74 1.50
CA ARG A 97 11.27 29.61 2.97
C ARG A 97 9.99 28.88 3.32
N TYR A 98 10.06 28.00 4.32
CA TYR A 98 8.89 27.27 4.79
C TYR A 98 8.97 26.97 6.29
N THR A 99 7.81 26.74 6.88
CA THR A 99 7.68 26.22 8.25
C THR A 99 7.40 24.72 8.17
N VAL A 100 8.16 23.93 8.90
CA VAL A 100 7.79 22.54 9.20
C VAL A 100 7.16 22.49 10.58
N THR A 101 6.02 21.79 10.68
CA THR A 101 5.30 21.57 11.93
C THR A 101 5.14 20.08 12.16
N VAL A 102 5.52 19.59 13.34
CA VAL A 102 5.16 18.25 13.83
C VAL A 102 4.13 18.42 14.91
N SER A 103 2.97 17.80 14.74
CA SER A 103 1.85 17.92 15.68
C SER A 103 1.11 16.61 15.83
N SER A 104 0.30 16.48 16.89
CA SER A 104 -0.58 15.35 17.11
C SER A 104 -2.05 15.75 17.08
N LEU A 105 -2.89 14.86 16.58
CA LEU A 105 -4.34 14.98 16.56
C LEU A 105 -4.97 13.80 17.31
N PRO A 106 -5.91 14.06 18.24
CA PRO A 106 -6.59 13.00 18.96
C PRO A 106 -7.61 12.28 18.07
N VAL A 107 -7.61 10.95 18.10
CA VAL A 107 -8.70 10.16 17.55
C VAL A 107 -9.66 9.81 18.68
N ARG A 108 -10.94 10.11 18.48
CA ARG A 108 -11.99 9.89 19.48
C ARG A 108 -12.96 8.81 19.01
N ASP A 109 -13.44 8.02 19.97
CA ASP A 109 -14.57 7.10 19.76
C ASP A 109 -15.93 7.82 19.73
N GLY A 110 -17.01 7.05 19.62
CA GLY A 110 -18.38 7.57 19.58
C GLY A 110 -18.81 8.31 20.86
N ASP A 111 -18.16 8.04 22.00
CA ASP A 111 -18.42 8.67 23.29
C ASP A 111 -17.52 9.89 23.53
N GLY A 112 -16.66 10.24 22.58
CA GLY A 112 -15.73 11.38 22.65
C GLY A 112 -14.44 11.10 23.43
N LYS A 113 -14.22 9.87 23.90
CA LYS A 113 -12.97 9.46 24.56
C LYS A 113 -11.83 9.38 23.55
N VAL A 114 -10.65 9.87 23.94
CA VAL A 114 -9.45 9.75 23.11
C VAL A 114 -8.94 8.31 23.14
N VAL A 115 -9.04 7.62 22.01
CA VAL A 115 -8.65 6.22 21.84
C VAL A 115 -7.37 6.05 21.01
N GLY A 116 -6.89 7.11 20.37
CA GLY A 116 -5.64 7.13 19.63
C GLY A 116 -5.10 8.55 19.42
N GLU A 117 -3.86 8.63 18.97
CA GLU A 117 -3.18 9.87 18.63
C GLU A 117 -2.49 9.69 17.28
N VAL A 118 -2.79 10.57 16.32
CA VAL A 118 -2.19 10.58 14.97
C VAL A 118 -1.20 11.72 14.89
N VAL A 119 0.05 11.39 14.55
CA VAL A 119 1.11 12.37 14.33
C VAL A 119 1.14 12.77 12.86
N VAL A 120 1.26 14.07 12.62
CA VAL A 120 1.35 14.64 11.28
C VAL A 120 2.58 15.52 11.16
N THR A 121 3.21 15.51 9.98
CA THR A 121 4.27 16.43 9.60
C THR A 121 3.75 17.34 8.49
N ALA A 122 3.64 18.63 8.77
CA ALA A 122 3.13 19.60 7.81
C ALA A 122 4.23 20.57 7.36
N TYR A 123 4.21 20.93 6.09
CA TYR A 123 5.10 21.92 5.48
C TYR A 123 4.24 23.02 4.87
N ALA A 124 4.47 24.26 5.25
CA ALA A 124 3.74 25.41 4.75
C ALA A 124 4.68 26.56 4.41
N THR A 125 4.39 27.24 3.29
CA THR A 125 5.07 28.48 2.91
C THR A 125 4.16 29.66 3.17
N GLU A 126 4.73 30.87 3.19
CA GLU A 126 3.95 32.09 3.26
C GLU A 126 3.10 32.26 1.99
N GLY A 127 1.90 32.77 2.15
CA GLY A 127 0.97 33.09 1.05
C GLY A 127 -0.48 32.81 1.42
N ALA A 128 -1.38 33.72 1.00
CA ALA A 128 -2.82 33.51 1.10
C ALA A 128 -3.30 32.51 0.02
N ASP A 129 -4.39 31.80 0.30
CA ASP A 129 -5.12 30.93 -0.65
C ASP A 129 -4.31 29.77 -1.26
N ARG A 130 -3.24 29.35 -0.61
CA ARG A 130 -2.47 28.18 -1.07
C ARG A 130 -3.30 26.90 -0.96
N PRO A 131 -3.19 25.98 -1.94
CA PRO A 131 -3.76 24.65 -1.80
C PRO A 131 -3.12 23.90 -0.61
N VAL A 132 -3.81 22.89 -0.10
CA VAL A 132 -3.28 21.93 0.86
C VAL A 132 -3.41 20.51 0.33
N THR A 133 -2.34 19.75 0.45
CA THR A 133 -2.23 18.35 0.00
C THR A 133 -2.01 17.44 1.19
N PHE A 134 -2.91 16.50 1.41
CA PHE A 134 -2.76 15.44 2.40
C PHE A 134 -2.12 14.23 1.73
N ALA A 135 -1.10 13.64 2.37
CA ALA A 135 -0.35 12.51 1.83
C ALA A 135 -0.39 11.32 2.78
N LEU A 136 -0.66 10.14 2.23
CA LEU A 136 -0.79 8.86 2.93
C LEU A 136 -0.09 7.75 2.15
N ASN A 137 0.89 7.09 2.77
CA ASN A 137 1.40 5.83 2.28
C ASN A 137 0.44 4.66 2.58
N GLY A 138 0.80 3.47 2.14
CA GLY A 138 -0.04 2.29 2.17
C GLY A 138 0.34 1.25 3.21
N GLY A 139 0.69 0.08 2.74
CA GLY A 139 0.93 -1.14 3.50
C GLY A 139 -0.27 -2.10 3.47
N PRO A 140 -1.30 -2.01 4.34
CA PRO A 140 -1.40 -1.14 5.51
C PRO A 140 -0.27 -1.34 6.52
N GLY A 141 0.08 -0.28 7.23
CA GLY A 141 1.17 -0.30 8.21
C GLY A 141 2.39 0.55 7.84
N ALA A 142 2.39 1.26 6.69
CA ALA A 142 3.44 2.21 6.33
C ALA A 142 3.12 3.63 6.86
N ALA A 143 4.13 4.28 7.43
CA ALA A 143 4.13 5.70 7.72
C ALA A 143 4.30 6.50 6.42
N SER A 144 3.91 7.79 6.41
CA SER A 144 3.97 8.63 5.20
C SER A 144 5.38 9.16 4.88
N VAL A 145 6.42 8.61 5.50
CA VAL A 145 7.83 8.98 5.30
C VAL A 145 8.32 8.66 3.89
N TYR A 146 7.77 7.64 3.22
CA TYR A 146 8.15 7.28 1.84
C TYR A 146 7.75 8.39 0.86
N LEU A 147 6.52 8.87 0.93
CA LEU A 147 6.10 10.05 0.15
C LEU A 147 6.82 11.31 0.62
N ASN A 148 7.06 11.47 1.93
CA ASN A 148 7.71 12.67 2.47
C ASN A 148 9.15 12.79 2.00
N PHE A 149 10.02 11.84 2.33
CA PHE A 149 11.45 11.91 2.01
C PHE A 149 11.84 11.21 0.71
N GLY A 150 10.95 10.42 0.14
CA GLY A 150 11.19 9.75 -1.14
C GLY A 150 10.66 10.54 -2.35
N ALA A 151 9.49 11.18 -2.22
CA ALA A 151 8.76 11.73 -3.35
C ALA A 151 8.62 13.25 -3.33
N ILE A 152 7.69 13.76 -2.52
CA ILE A 152 7.11 15.11 -2.70
C ILE A 152 7.50 16.13 -1.63
N GLY A 153 8.03 15.70 -0.49
CA GLY A 153 8.45 16.59 0.59
C GLY A 153 9.64 17.49 0.20
N PRO A 154 9.94 18.52 1.01
CA PRO A 154 11.00 19.48 0.66
C PRO A 154 12.42 18.91 0.79
N LYS A 155 12.60 17.84 1.54
CA LYS A 155 13.87 17.14 1.69
C LYS A 155 13.75 15.74 1.10
N HIS A 156 14.86 15.22 0.59
CA HIS A 156 14.92 13.93 -0.08
C HIS A 156 16.08 13.09 0.49
N LEU A 157 15.77 11.82 0.74
CA LEU A 157 16.74 10.78 1.01
C LEU A 157 16.93 9.95 -0.26
N ASN A 158 18.17 9.87 -0.78
CA ASN A 158 18.45 8.99 -1.91
C ASN A 158 18.55 7.55 -1.41
N ALA A 159 17.51 6.78 -1.67
CA ALA A 159 17.38 5.37 -1.28
C ALA A 159 16.31 4.67 -2.13
N GLY A 160 16.40 3.35 -2.25
CA GLY A 160 15.44 2.51 -2.97
C GLY A 160 15.80 2.22 -4.43
N ASN A 161 17.08 2.44 -4.80
CA ASN A 161 17.61 2.12 -6.13
C ASN A 161 18.51 0.88 -6.08
N GLU A 162 18.85 0.35 -7.25
CA GLU A 162 19.82 -0.76 -7.35
C GLU A 162 21.16 -0.36 -6.74
N GLY A 163 21.69 -1.21 -5.87
CA GLY A 163 22.96 -1.00 -5.17
C GLY A 163 22.85 -0.24 -3.85
N ASP A 164 21.69 0.32 -3.50
CA ASP A 164 21.49 0.97 -2.20
C ASP A 164 21.53 -0.03 -1.05
N SER A 165 22.02 0.41 0.11
CA SER A 165 22.26 -0.43 1.28
C SER A 165 21.62 0.16 2.55
N PRO A 166 21.13 -0.67 3.49
CA PRO A 166 20.59 -0.19 4.77
C PRO A 166 21.64 0.52 5.64
N SER A 167 22.93 0.40 5.35
CA SER A 167 24.02 1.08 6.04
C SER A 167 24.50 2.38 5.36
N ASP A 168 23.85 2.78 4.26
CA ASP A 168 24.20 4.01 3.56
C ASP A 168 23.94 5.26 4.41
N PRO A 169 24.65 6.38 4.14
CA PRO A 169 24.45 7.62 4.88
C PRO A 169 23.03 8.15 4.76
N THR A 170 22.42 8.52 5.88
CA THR A 170 21.03 9.01 5.97
C THR A 170 20.90 10.53 5.84
N THR A 171 21.72 11.15 4.99
CA THR A 171 21.74 12.61 4.81
C THR A 171 20.60 13.05 3.90
N LEU A 172 19.76 13.95 4.43
CA LEU A 172 18.70 14.60 3.65
C LEU A 172 19.29 15.76 2.82
N SER A 173 18.93 15.80 1.55
CA SER A 173 19.23 16.90 0.61
C SER A 173 17.97 17.65 0.22
N ASP A 174 18.11 18.80 -0.43
CA ASP A 174 17.00 19.52 -1.03
C ASP A 174 16.36 18.68 -2.15
N ASN A 175 15.04 18.62 -2.19
CA ASN A 175 14.31 17.84 -3.18
C ASN A 175 13.87 18.69 -4.37
N PRO A 176 14.47 18.56 -5.55
CA PRO A 176 14.02 19.28 -6.74
C PRO A 176 12.63 18.83 -7.23
N GLY A 177 12.16 17.65 -6.81
CA GLY A 177 10.82 17.11 -7.09
C GLY A 177 9.75 17.54 -6.08
N THR A 178 10.06 18.43 -5.14
CA THR A 178 9.07 18.85 -4.13
C THR A 178 7.88 19.59 -4.73
N TRP A 179 6.72 19.43 -4.10
CA TRP A 179 5.50 20.15 -4.47
C TRP A 179 5.29 21.44 -3.67
N LEU A 180 6.26 21.79 -2.82
CA LEU A 180 6.11 22.90 -1.87
C LEU A 180 5.94 24.27 -2.54
N ASP A 181 6.37 24.45 -3.78
CA ASP A 181 6.20 25.71 -4.53
C ASP A 181 4.75 25.99 -4.97
N PHE A 182 3.89 24.95 -5.07
CA PHE A 182 2.50 25.13 -5.50
C PHE A 182 1.44 24.65 -4.49
N THR A 183 1.83 23.93 -3.44
CA THR A 183 0.88 23.48 -2.39
C THR A 183 1.59 23.35 -1.04
N ASP A 184 0.86 23.57 0.05
CA ASP A 184 1.28 23.13 1.37
C ASP A 184 1.01 21.63 1.51
N MET A 185 1.79 20.92 2.33
CA MET A 185 1.73 19.47 2.42
C MET A 185 1.55 18.99 3.86
N VAL A 186 0.74 17.96 4.04
CA VAL A 186 0.46 17.33 5.34
C VAL A 186 0.63 15.83 5.21
N PHE A 187 1.69 15.29 5.76
CA PHE A 187 1.97 13.86 5.80
C PHE A 187 1.36 13.27 7.07
N ILE A 188 0.49 12.29 6.92
CA ILE A 188 -0.25 11.67 8.02
C ILE A 188 0.29 10.27 8.26
N ASP A 189 0.74 10.00 9.48
CA ASP A 189 1.09 8.63 9.87
C ASP A 189 -0.14 7.96 10.51
N PRO A 190 -0.73 6.93 9.88
CA PRO A 190 -1.86 6.21 10.47
C PRO A 190 -1.53 5.59 11.83
N VAL A 191 -2.54 5.31 12.68
CA VAL A 191 -2.34 4.69 13.99
C VAL A 191 -1.56 3.37 13.87
N GLY A 192 -0.51 3.25 14.69
CA GLY A 192 0.42 2.10 14.67
C GLY A 192 1.59 2.25 13.69
N THR A 193 1.68 3.39 13.00
CA THR A 193 2.81 3.75 12.13
C THR A 193 3.45 5.05 12.58
N GLY A 194 4.67 5.33 12.16
CA GLY A 194 5.40 6.49 12.58
C GLY A 194 5.49 6.57 14.10
N PHE A 195 5.12 7.72 14.65
CA PHE A 195 4.93 7.92 16.08
C PHE A 195 3.46 7.88 16.51
N SER A 196 2.54 7.63 15.58
CA SER A 196 1.11 7.52 15.85
C SER A 196 0.78 6.23 16.61
N ARG A 197 -0.15 6.32 17.56
CA ARG A 197 -0.37 5.22 18.51
C ARG A 197 -1.82 5.07 18.95
N SER A 198 -2.21 3.85 19.26
CA SER A 198 -3.44 3.54 19.97
C SER A 198 -3.27 3.84 21.47
N LYS A 199 -4.34 4.35 22.09
CA LYS A 199 -4.48 4.44 23.57
C LYS A 199 -5.40 3.35 24.10
N ALA A 200 -6.00 2.58 23.22
CA ALA A 200 -6.81 1.42 23.55
C ALA A 200 -5.93 0.15 23.66
N PRO A 201 -6.35 -0.87 24.43
CA PRO A 201 -5.71 -2.18 24.43
C PRO A 201 -5.66 -2.80 23.02
N GLU A 202 -4.68 -3.67 22.75
CA GLU A 202 -4.43 -4.23 21.41
C GLU A 202 -5.68 -4.87 20.76
N ALA A 203 -6.44 -5.66 21.52
CA ALA A 203 -7.66 -6.31 21.02
C ALA A 203 -8.75 -5.30 20.61
N GLU A 204 -8.81 -4.15 21.27
CA GLU A 204 -9.72 -3.05 20.97
C GLU A 204 -9.15 -2.19 19.83
N ALA A 205 -7.84 -1.94 19.83
CA ALA A 205 -7.14 -1.20 18.79
C ALA A 205 -7.37 -1.81 17.40
N LYS A 206 -7.39 -3.14 17.29
CA LYS A 206 -7.71 -3.83 16.04
C LYS A 206 -9.07 -3.41 15.49
N LYS A 207 -10.09 -3.34 16.32
CA LYS A 207 -11.45 -2.95 15.91
C LYS A 207 -11.57 -1.47 15.57
N LEU A 208 -10.82 -0.61 16.28
CA LEU A 208 -10.90 0.84 16.14
C LEU A 208 -10.08 1.38 14.97
N PHE A 209 -9.02 0.67 14.52
CA PHE A 209 -8.06 1.24 13.59
C PHE A 209 -7.65 0.32 12.43
N TYR A 210 -7.68 -1.03 12.62
CA TYR A 210 -7.05 -1.97 11.69
C TYR A 210 -8.06 -2.74 10.85
N SER A 211 -9.00 -2.01 10.27
CA SER A 211 -9.90 -2.49 9.22
C SER A 211 -10.14 -1.38 8.20
N THR A 212 -10.53 -1.74 7.00
CA THR A 212 -10.80 -0.76 5.93
C THR A 212 -11.77 0.33 6.38
N THR A 213 -12.91 -0.05 6.95
CA THR A 213 -13.95 0.90 7.37
C THR A 213 -13.47 1.83 8.48
N ALA A 214 -12.85 1.30 9.54
CA ALA A 214 -12.33 2.11 10.64
C ALA A 214 -11.23 3.07 10.17
N ASP A 215 -10.30 2.57 9.36
CA ASP A 215 -9.20 3.34 8.78
C ASP A 215 -9.69 4.55 7.98
N ILE A 216 -10.66 4.37 7.09
CA ILE A 216 -11.24 5.45 6.30
C ILE A 216 -11.95 6.48 7.19
N GLN A 217 -12.71 6.02 8.18
CA GLN A 217 -13.48 6.89 9.06
C GLN A 217 -12.58 7.78 9.91
N TYR A 218 -11.61 7.18 10.63
CA TYR A 218 -10.77 8.00 11.51
C TYR A 218 -9.79 8.89 10.74
N LEU A 219 -9.21 8.41 9.61
CA LEU A 219 -8.32 9.25 8.79
C LEU A 219 -9.05 10.43 8.15
N SER A 220 -10.27 10.22 7.65
CA SER A 220 -11.10 11.31 7.16
C SER A 220 -11.40 12.33 8.25
N ARG A 221 -11.66 11.87 9.49
CA ARG A 221 -11.87 12.75 10.63
C ARG A 221 -10.58 13.51 11.01
N VAL A 222 -9.43 12.86 10.97
CA VAL A 222 -8.12 13.50 11.18
C VAL A 222 -7.87 14.62 10.16
N ILE A 223 -8.17 14.39 8.88
CA ILE A 223 -8.07 15.41 7.83
C ILE A 223 -9.00 16.59 8.13
N TYR A 224 -10.25 16.32 8.47
CA TYR A 224 -11.23 17.34 8.85
C TYR A 224 -10.75 18.16 10.05
N ASP A 225 -10.33 17.49 11.13
CA ASP A 225 -9.87 18.14 12.36
C ASP A 225 -8.60 18.99 12.12
N TRP A 226 -7.69 18.51 11.25
CA TRP A 226 -6.52 19.28 10.83
C TRP A 226 -6.93 20.56 10.07
N LEU A 227 -7.88 20.45 9.14
CA LEU A 227 -8.40 21.60 8.38
C LEU A 227 -9.04 22.65 9.29
N VAL A 228 -9.80 22.21 10.30
CA VAL A 228 -10.42 23.10 11.30
C VAL A 228 -9.35 23.74 12.18
N LYS A 229 -8.43 22.94 12.73
CA LYS A 229 -7.35 23.42 13.64
C LYS A 229 -6.46 24.49 13.00
N ASN A 230 -6.27 24.41 11.68
CA ASN A 230 -5.36 25.28 10.94
C ASN A 230 -6.07 26.32 10.05
N ASP A 231 -7.39 26.51 10.22
CA ASP A 231 -8.19 27.48 9.45
C ASP A 231 -8.12 27.28 7.91
N ARG A 232 -8.06 25.99 7.45
CA ARG A 232 -7.84 25.64 6.04
C ARG A 232 -9.08 25.03 5.35
N LEU A 233 -10.28 25.14 5.96
CA LEU A 233 -11.51 24.60 5.34
C LEU A 233 -11.84 25.24 3.98
N SER A 234 -11.51 26.51 3.78
CA SER A 234 -11.71 27.24 2.51
C SER A 234 -10.64 26.95 1.46
N SER A 235 -9.47 26.40 1.83
CA SER A 235 -8.40 26.11 0.88
C SER A 235 -8.82 25.08 -0.16
N ARG A 236 -8.23 25.13 -1.36
CA ARG A 236 -8.29 24.02 -2.31
C ARG A 236 -7.57 22.82 -1.70
N LYS A 237 -8.19 21.66 -1.76
CA LYS A 237 -7.74 20.43 -1.05
C LYS A 237 -7.43 19.32 -2.01
N TYR A 238 -6.29 18.68 -1.82
CA TYR A 238 -5.81 17.56 -2.61
C TYR A 238 -5.42 16.39 -1.70
N LEU A 239 -5.51 15.18 -2.24
CA LEU A 239 -5.12 13.96 -1.56
C LEU A 239 -4.12 13.18 -2.42
N VAL A 240 -3.05 12.70 -1.80
CA VAL A 240 -2.08 11.78 -2.39
C VAL A 240 -2.09 10.49 -1.62
N GLY A 241 -2.30 9.38 -2.32
CA GLY A 241 -2.27 8.04 -1.72
C GLY A 241 -1.39 7.11 -2.50
N GLU A 242 -0.46 6.41 -1.84
CA GLU A 242 0.41 5.43 -2.47
C GLU A 242 0.06 4.00 -2.04
N SER A 243 0.06 3.06 -3.00
CA SER A 243 -0.18 1.64 -2.72
C SER A 243 -1.56 1.43 -2.08
N TYR A 244 -1.66 0.82 -0.89
CA TYR A 244 -2.90 0.81 -0.11
C TYR A 244 -3.38 2.24 0.25
N GLY A 245 -2.52 3.25 0.27
CA GLY A 245 -2.92 4.67 0.30
C GLY A 245 -3.73 5.08 -0.93
N GLY A 246 -3.43 4.49 -2.09
CA GLY A 246 -4.23 4.60 -3.31
C GLY A 246 -5.60 3.94 -3.22
N PHE A 247 -5.73 2.86 -2.45
CA PHE A 247 -7.03 2.27 -2.08
C PHE A 247 -7.80 3.19 -1.12
N ARG A 248 -7.11 3.83 -0.15
CA ARG A 248 -7.69 4.82 0.77
C ARG A 248 -8.20 6.06 0.04
N GLY A 249 -7.44 6.56 -0.93
CA GLY A 249 -7.68 7.85 -1.58
C GLY A 249 -9.11 8.09 -2.03
N PRO A 250 -9.68 7.26 -2.91
CA PRO A 250 -11.08 7.39 -3.35
C PRO A 250 -12.09 7.25 -2.22
N ARG A 251 -11.84 6.36 -1.26
CA ARG A 251 -12.73 6.11 -0.12
C ARG A 251 -12.75 7.29 0.85
N ILE A 252 -11.59 7.85 1.19
CA ILE A 252 -11.47 9.07 2.01
C ILE A 252 -12.12 10.25 1.29
N THR A 253 -11.86 10.43 -0.01
CA THR A 253 -12.46 11.50 -0.82
C THR A 253 -13.98 11.42 -0.78
N HIS A 254 -14.55 10.26 -1.03
CA HIS A 254 -15.99 10.04 -0.98
C HIS A 254 -16.56 10.24 0.43
N TYR A 255 -15.88 9.74 1.48
CA TYR A 255 -16.32 9.87 2.86
C TYR A 255 -16.29 11.33 3.33
N LEU A 256 -15.23 12.07 3.05
CA LEU A 256 -15.13 13.49 3.35
C LEU A 256 -16.26 14.27 2.68
N GLN A 257 -16.55 14.03 1.40
CA GLN A 257 -17.59 14.70 0.67
C GLN A 257 -18.99 14.36 1.17
N SER A 258 -19.28 13.06 1.38
CA SER A 258 -20.64 12.58 1.69
C SER A 258 -20.99 12.62 3.16
N GLN A 259 -20.02 12.50 4.07
CA GLN A 259 -20.26 12.39 5.51
C GLN A 259 -19.77 13.61 6.29
N LEU A 260 -18.69 14.28 5.86
CA LEU A 260 -18.09 15.39 6.59
C LEU A 260 -18.24 16.74 5.88
N GLY A 261 -18.86 16.79 4.70
CA GLY A 261 -19.13 18.03 3.96
C GLY A 261 -17.86 18.72 3.42
N VAL A 262 -16.78 17.96 3.20
CA VAL A 262 -15.51 18.48 2.68
C VAL A 262 -15.20 17.85 1.33
N ALA A 263 -15.19 18.67 0.26
CA ALA A 263 -14.84 18.22 -1.08
C ALA A 263 -13.34 18.37 -1.36
N MET A 264 -12.77 17.42 -2.11
CA MET A 264 -11.41 17.48 -2.64
C MET A 264 -11.44 18.09 -4.05
N ASN A 265 -10.43 18.88 -4.39
CA ASN A 265 -10.25 19.41 -5.75
C ASN A 265 -9.54 18.40 -6.66
N GLY A 266 -8.64 17.59 -6.11
CA GLY A 266 -7.96 16.56 -6.87
C GLY A 266 -7.42 15.44 -6.00
N VAL A 267 -7.17 14.29 -6.65
CA VAL A 267 -6.60 13.09 -6.04
C VAL A 267 -5.49 12.57 -6.92
N VAL A 268 -4.33 12.31 -6.34
CA VAL A 268 -3.21 11.64 -7.00
C VAL A 268 -3.02 10.26 -6.37
N LEU A 269 -3.14 9.22 -7.17
CA LEU A 269 -3.00 7.84 -6.74
C LEU A 269 -1.68 7.29 -7.29
N VAL A 270 -0.71 7.07 -6.40
CA VAL A 270 0.63 6.61 -6.75
C VAL A 270 0.69 5.09 -6.60
N SER A 271 0.96 4.39 -7.69
CA SER A 271 1.02 2.92 -7.71
C SER A 271 -0.11 2.26 -6.89
N PRO A 272 -1.39 2.64 -7.13
CA PRO A 272 -2.47 2.30 -6.23
C PRO A 272 -2.86 0.83 -6.32
N TYR A 273 -3.12 0.20 -5.16
CA TYR A 273 -3.87 -1.04 -5.05
C TYR A 273 -5.38 -0.72 -5.18
N LEU A 274 -5.81 -0.42 -6.41
CA LEU A 274 -7.11 0.20 -6.65
C LEU A 274 -8.26 -0.80 -6.72
N ASN A 275 -8.03 -1.93 -7.37
CA ASN A 275 -9.05 -2.92 -7.67
C ASN A 275 -8.58 -4.35 -7.36
N PRO A 276 -8.63 -4.79 -6.09
CA PRO A 276 -8.18 -6.12 -5.69
C PRO A 276 -8.83 -7.27 -6.45
N THR A 277 -10.07 -7.10 -6.90
CA THR A 277 -10.77 -8.15 -7.68
C THR A 277 -10.16 -8.40 -9.06
N VAL A 278 -9.39 -7.45 -9.58
CA VAL A 278 -8.64 -7.60 -10.82
C VAL A 278 -7.21 -8.05 -10.53
N GLU A 279 -6.64 -7.56 -9.43
CA GLU A 279 -5.24 -7.78 -9.05
C GLU A 279 -5.03 -9.15 -8.38
N ASP A 280 -5.98 -9.61 -7.55
CA ASP A 280 -5.92 -10.86 -6.78
C ASP A 280 -7.02 -11.87 -7.20
N ASP A 281 -7.41 -11.88 -8.46
CA ASP A 281 -8.48 -12.73 -8.96
C ASP A 281 -8.00 -14.18 -9.10
N GLY A 282 -8.38 -15.03 -8.19
CA GLY A 282 -8.22 -16.48 -8.03
C GLY A 282 -7.24 -17.25 -8.93
N ASP A 283 -6.77 -18.40 -8.50
CA ASP A 283 -5.64 -19.19 -9.02
C ASP A 283 -5.62 -19.48 -10.54
N LEU A 284 -6.76 -19.51 -11.19
CA LEU A 284 -6.84 -19.84 -12.63
C LEU A 284 -7.41 -18.70 -13.47
N SER A 285 -7.58 -17.51 -12.89
CA SER A 285 -7.98 -16.34 -13.66
C SER A 285 -6.86 -15.91 -14.62
N PRO A 286 -7.17 -15.51 -15.86
CA PRO A 286 -6.18 -14.94 -16.77
C PRO A 286 -5.72 -13.53 -16.35
N MET A 287 -6.47 -12.85 -15.50
CA MET A 287 -6.24 -11.44 -15.15
C MET A 287 -4.87 -11.16 -14.53
N PRO A 288 -4.41 -11.90 -13.50
CA PRO A 288 -3.09 -11.66 -12.91
C PRO A 288 -1.95 -11.71 -13.93
N TRP A 289 -1.99 -12.69 -14.86
CA TRP A 289 -0.94 -12.79 -15.91
C TRP A 289 -1.03 -11.66 -16.94
N MET A 290 -2.24 -11.20 -17.27
CA MET A 290 -2.42 -10.02 -18.13
C MET A 290 -1.91 -8.74 -17.49
N MET A 291 -1.99 -8.61 -16.19
CA MET A 291 -1.49 -7.44 -15.46
C MET A 291 0.03 -7.44 -15.32
N THR A 292 0.61 -8.59 -15.05
CA THR A 292 2.05 -8.68 -14.73
C THR A 292 2.94 -8.72 -15.97
N LEU A 293 2.49 -9.31 -17.08
CA LEU A 293 3.30 -9.44 -18.31
C LEU A 293 3.85 -8.09 -18.81
N PRO A 294 3.06 -7.00 -18.91
CA PRO A 294 3.60 -5.72 -19.34
C PRO A 294 4.71 -5.18 -18.42
N SER A 295 4.57 -5.30 -17.09
CA SER A 295 5.60 -4.85 -16.15
C SER A 295 6.87 -5.70 -16.22
N ILE A 296 6.76 -7.01 -16.38
CA ILE A 296 7.90 -7.91 -16.61
C ILE A 296 8.64 -7.53 -17.90
N THR A 297 7.88 -7.26 -18.97
CA THR A 297 8.45 -6.84 -20.27
C THR A 297 9.13 -5.48 -20.14
N ALA A 298 8.52 -4.52 -19.45
CA ALA A 298 9.10 -3.21 -19.22
C ALA A 298 10.46 -3.32 -18.52
N ALA A 299 10.55 -4.13 -17.46
CA ALA A 299 11.80 -4.37 -16.76
C ALA A 299 12.87 -4.98 -17.67
N HIS A 300 12.51 -5.91 -18.55
CA HIS A 300 13.44 -6.47 -19.55
C HIS A 300 13.90 -5.41 -20.55
N LEU A 301 12.98 -4.63 -21.11
CA LEU A 301 13.31 -3.55 -22.06
C LEU A 301 14.20 -2.47 -21.39
N GLU A 302 13.98 -2.16 -20.13
CA GLU A 302 14.80 -1.22 -19.39
C GLU A 302 16.25 -1.73 -19.24
N ARG A 303 16.44 -3.00 -18.86
CA ARG A 303 17.77 -3.62 -18.80
C ARG A 303 18.50 -3.56 -20.15
N GLN A 304 17.74 -3.65 -21.25
CA GLN A 304 18.27 -3.51 -22.62
C GLN A 304 18.40 -2.05 -23.08
N LYS A 305 17.99 -1.05 -22.28
CA LYS A 305 17.92 0.37 -22.67
C LYS A 305 17.02 0.63 -23.88
N LYS A 306 15.93 -0.15 -23.99
CA LYS A 306 14.94 -0.08 -25.08
C LYS A 306 13.53 0.28 -24.58
N LEU A 307 13.37 0.58 -23.30
CA LEU A 307 12.09 0.98 -22.74
C LEU A 307 11.68 2.34 -23.29
N THR A 308 10.60 2.38 -24.07
CA THR A 308 9.96 3.60 -24.57
C THR A 308 8.45 3.47 -24.51
N PRO A 309 7.70 4.59 -24.49
CA PRO A 309 6.23 4.55 -24.54
C PRO A 309 5.68 3.77 -25.76
N GLU A 310 6.32 3.89 -26.93
CA GLU A 310 5.91 3.20 -28.16
C GLU A 310 6.07 1.69 -28.02
N ALA A 311 7.21 1.21 -27.50
CA ALA A 311 7.43 -0.21 -27.25
C ALA A 311 6.41 -0.75 -26.25
N MET A 312 6.09 0.02 -25.20
CA MET A 312 5.09 -0.39 -24.23
C MET A 312 3.66 -0.40 -24.81
N ALA A 313 3.34 0.51 -25.73
CA ALA A 313 2.04 0.49 -26.43
C ALA A 313 1.84 -0.82 -27.21
N GLU A 314 2.89 -1.34 -27.87
CA GLU A 314 2.85 -2.63 -28.56
C GLU A 314 2.63 -3.79 -27.56
N VAL A 315 3.32 -3.79 -26.43
CA VAL A 315 3.17 -4.80 -25.37
C VAL A 315 1.76 -4.79 -24.79
N ILE A 316 1.21 -3.61 -24.51
CA ILE A 316 -0.16 -3.43 -24.02
C ILE A 316 -1.17 -3.94 -25.05
N ALA A 317 -0.99 -3.62 -26.34
CA ALA A 317 -1.86 -4.09 -27.42
C ALA A 317 -1.82 -5.62 -27.53
N TYR A 318 -0.65 -6.24 -27.49
CA TYR A 318 -0.50 -7.70 -27.46
C TYR A 318 -1.21 -8.31 -26.25
N THR A 319 -0.99 -7.74 -25.06
CA THR A 319 -1.59 -8.24 -23.80
C THR A 319 -3.11 -8.21 -23.84
N ARG A 320 -3.71 -7.14 -24.37
CA ARG A 320 -5.17 -7.01 -24.52
C ARG A 320 -5.77 -7.87 -25.64
N GLY A 321 -4.97 -8.20 -26.63
CA GLY A 321 -5.39 -8.90 -27.82
C GLY A 321 -5.08 -10.40 -27.81
N GLU A 322 -3.95 -10.76 -28.42
CA GLU A 322 -3.59 -12.16 -28.67
C GLU A 322 -3.31 -12.92 -27.37
N TYR A 323 -2.60 -12.30 -26.41
CA TYR A 323 -2.30 -12.92 -25.12
C TYR A 323 -3.58 -13.25 -24.35
N ALA A 324 -4.45 -12.26 -24.13
CA ALA A 324 -5.74 -12.46 -23.47
C ALA A 324 -6.59 -13.55 -24.13
N THR A 325 -6.70 -13.50 -25.47
CA THR A 325 -7.47 -14.48 -26.24
C THR A 325 -6.90 -15.88 -26.08
N THR A 326 -5.58 -16.03 -26.11
CA THR A 326 -4.91 -17.33 -25.94
C THR A 326 -5.07 -17.87 -24.52
N LEU A 327 -4.98 -17.01 -23.49
CA LEU A 327 -5.26 -17.41 -22.11
C LEU A 327 -6.69 -17.96 -21.96
N LEU A 328 -7.68 -17.29 -22.59
CA LEU A 328 -9.09 -17.70 -22.54
C LEU A 328 -9.38 -18.99 -23.32
N LYS A 329 -8.66 -19.27 -24.40
CA LYS A 329 -8.73 -20.57 -25.09
C LYS A 329 -8.20 -21.73 -24.24
N GLY A 330 -7.35 -21.44 -23.28
CA GLY A 330 -6.78 -22.42 -22.38
C GLY A 330 -5.63 -23.22 -22.97
N ARG A 331 -5.06 -24.12 -22.15
CA ARG A 331 -3.87 -24.91 -22.49
C ARG A 331 -4.13 -25.99 -23.56
N SER A 332 -5.39 -26.31 -23.84
CA SER A 332 -5.78 -27.31 -24.84
C SER A 332 -5.60 -26.86 -26.29
N ASP A 333 -5.52 -25.54 -26.55
CA ASP A 333 -5.10 -25.02 -27.85
C ASP A 333 -3.57 -25.00 -27.93
N GLU A 334 -2.98 -26.14 -28.28
CA GLU A 334 -1.53 -26.34 -28.33
C GLU A 334 -0.83 -25.37 -29.28
N ALA A 335 -1.43 -25.09 -30.43
CA ALA A 335 -0.84 -24.20 -31.44
C ALA A 335 -0.79 -22.74 -30.94
N ALA A 336 -1.89 -22.25 -30.34
CA ALA A 336 -1.93 -20.92 -29.74
C ALA A 336 -1.00 -20.82 -28.51
N THR A 337 -1.00 -21.84 -27.67
CA THR A 337 -0.11 -21.90 -26.49
C THR A 337 1.36 -21.87 -26.89
N LYS A 338 1.76 -22.61 -27.93
CA LYS A 338 3.13 -22.61 -28.44
C LYS A 338 3.57 -21.20 -28.90
N LYS A 339 2.73 -20.53 -29.73
CA LYS A 339 3.02 -19.15 -30.15
C LYS A 339 3.12 -18.18 -28.99
N MET A 340 2.24 -18.29 -28.00
CA MET A 340 2.27 -17.48 -26.80
C MET A 340 3.59 -17.68 -26.03
N ILE A 341 4.05 -18.91 -25.84
CA ILE A 341 5.32 -19.23 -25.17
C ILE A 341 6.49 -18.58 -25.92
N GLU A 342 6.55 -18.73 -27.24
CA GLU A 342 7.59 -18.14 -28.09
C GLU A 342 7.62 -16.62 -27.92
N HIS A 343 6.47 -15.96 -28.02
CA HIS A 343 6.40 -14.49 -27.92
C HIS A 343 6.65 -13.97 -26.50
N VAL A 344 6.15 -14.64 -25.45
CA VAL A 344 6.45 -14.28 -24.05
C VAL A 344 7.95 -14.43 -23.78
N THR A 345 8.61 -15.45 -24.36
CA THR A 345 10.07 -15.60 -24.25
C THR A 345 10.81 -14.41 -24.87
N GLU A 346 10.40 -13.97 -26.05
CA GLU A 346 10.97 -12.79 -26.73
C GLU A 346 10.76 -11.51 -25.90
N LEU A 347 9.53 -11.29 -25.41
CA LEU A 347 9.17 -10.10 -24.64
C LEU A 347 9.93 -9.99 -23.32
N THR A 348 10.18 -11.12 -22.67
CA THR A 348 10.72 -11.12 -21.31
C THR A 348 12.22 -11.44 -21.22
N GLY A 349 12.78 -12.04 -22.27
CA GLY A 349 14.16 -12.50 -22.30
C GLY A 349 14.50 -13.59 -21.28
N LEU A 350 13.48 -14.27 -20.74
CA LEU A 350 13.66 -15.37 -19.78
C LEU A 350 14.09 -16.65 -20.49
N ASP A 351 14.63 -17.59 -19.70
CA ASP A 351 14.99 -18.91 -20.21
C ASP A 351 13.78 -19.58 -20.90
N PRO A 352 13.93 -20.06 -22.16
CA PRO A 352 12.81 -20.66 -22.90
C PRO A 352 12.20 -21.87 -22.20
N SER A 353 12.99 -22.63 -21.43
CA SER A 353 12.50 -23.80 -20.68
C SER A 353 11.62 -23.35 -19.51
N PHE A 354 11.98 -22.26 -18.84
CA PHE A 354 11.17 -21.68 -17.76
C PHE A 354 9.81 -21.18 -18.31
N VAL A 355 9.81 -20.40 -19.40
CA VAL A 355 8.57 -19.90 -20.02
C VAL A 355 7.71 -21.04 -20.56
N LYS A 356 8.33 -22.09 -21.15
CA LYS A 356 7.63 -23.29 -21.61
C LYS A 356 7.01 -24.06 -20.43
N PHE A 357 7.73 -24.22 -19.32
CA PHE A 357 7.23 -24.90 -18.13
C PHE A 357 6.03 -24.18 -17.53
N SER A 358 6.08 -22.84 -17.43
CA SER A 358 4.97 -21.99 -16.98
C SER A 358 3.80 -21.97 -18.00
N GLY A 359 4.05 -22.35 -19.24
CA GLY A 359 3.09 -22.24 -20.34
C GLY A 359 2.77 -20.80 -20.71
N GLY A 360 3.76 -19.90 -20.60
CA GLY A 360 3.62 -18.47 -20.87
C GLY A 360 2.82 -17.70 -19.80
N ARG A 361 2.57 -18.32 -18.63
CA ARG A 361 1.85 -17.75 -17.48
C ARG A 361 2.84 -17.55 -16.35
N LEU A 362 3.38 -16.35 -16.24
CA LEU A 362 4.48 -16.04 -15.32
C LEU A 362 3.93 -15.65 -13.96
N GLU A 363 4.18 -16.49 -12.96
CA GLU A 363 3.91 -16.16 -11.56
C GLU A 363 4.98 -15.19 -11.05
N THR A 364 4.55 -14.12 -10.37
CA THR A 364 5.44 -13.04 -9.91
C THR A 364 6.59 -13.55 -9.05
N GLY A 365 6.30 -14.40 -8.06
CA GLY A 365 7.34 -14.94 -7.17
C GLY A 365 8.34 -15.84 -7.89
N ALA A 366 7.87 -16.65 -8.85
CA ALA A 366 8.73 -17.49 -9.66
C ALA A 366 9.62 -16.65 -10.60
N TYR A 367 9.05 -15.62 -11.22
CA TYR A 367 9.78 -14.68 -12.08
C TYR A 367 10.89 -13.96 -11.31
N LEU A 368 10.59 -13.38 -10.15
CA LEU A 368 11.56 -12.62 -9.35
C LEU A 368 12.75 -13.46 -8.88
N ARG A 369 12.58 -14.77 -8.74
CA ARG A 369 13.67 -15.70 -8.43
C ARG A 369 14.42 -16.18 -9.66
N GLU A 370 13.74 -16.27 -10.82
CA GLU A 370 14.33 -16.80 -12.05
C GLU A 370 15.18 -15.77 -12.77
N VAL A 371 14.71 -14.52 -12.84
CA VAL A 371 15.28 -13.46 -13.68
C VAL A 371 16.77 -13.16 -13.37
N PHE A 372 17.21 -13.33 -12.11
CA PHE A 372 18.59 -13.10 -11.65
C PHE A 372 19.22 -14.34 -11.00
N ARG A 373 18.67 -15.51 -11.28
CA ARG A 373 19.11 -16.77 -10.66
C ARG A 373 20.58 -17.09 -10.89
N GLU A 374 21.08 -16.84 -12.09
CA GLU A 374 22.49 -17.09 -12.43
C GLU A 374 23.45 -16.20 -11.64
N GLU A 375 22.97 -15.02 -11.19
CA GLU A 375 23.72 -14.10 -10.34
C GLU A 375 23.61 -14.42 -8.85
N GLY A 376 22.81 -15.41 -8.47
CA GLY A 376 22.51 -15.73 -7.07
C GLY A 376 21.68 -14.67 -6.36
N LYS A 377 20.90 -13.90 -7.12
CA LYS A 377 20.08 -12.79 -6.65
C LYS A 377 18.59 -13.05 -6.87
N LEU A 378 17.76 -12.22 -6.24
CA LEU A 378 16.32 -12.12 -6.48
C LEU A 378 15.93 -10.67 -6.71
N GLY A 379 14.89 -10.44 -7.50
CA GLY A 379 14.34 -9.11 -7.77
C GLY A 379 13.32 -8.69 -6.71
N SER A 380 13.10 -7.38 -6.59
CA SER A 380 12.04 -6.81 -5.75
C SER A 380 10.68 -6.86 -6.44
N VAL A 381 9.62 -7.13 -5.69
CA VAL A 381 8.25 -7.01 -6.19
C VAL A 381 7.88 -5.54 -6.49
N TYR A 382 8.53 -4.60 -5.83
CA TYR A 382 8.30 -3.16 -6.00
C TYR A 382 9.04 -2.55 -7.21
N ASP A 383 10.20 -3.08 -7.59
CA ASP A 383 10.88 -2.80 -8.86
C ASP A 383 11.74 -4.01 -9.20
N SER A 384 11.33 -4.80 -10.18
CA SER A 384 11.97 -6.07 -10.47
C SER A 384 13.43 -5.96 -10.96
N ASN A 385 13.89 -4.75 -11.27
CA ASN A 385 15.30 -4.46 -11.59
C ASN A 385 16.15 -4.07 -10.38
N VAL A 386 15.56 -3.92 -9.19
CA VAL A 386 16.31 -3.74 -7.93
C VAL A 386 16.49 -5.10 -7.27
N THR A 387 17.73 -5.48 -6.99
CA THR A 387 18.08 -6.83 -6.59
C THR A 387 18.81 -6.90 -5.25
N SER A 388 18.76 -8.07 -4.62
CA SER A 388 19.67 -8.44 -3.52
C SER A 388 20.08 -9.90 -3.65
N PHE A 389 21.17 -10.30 -2.97
CA PHE A 389 21.52 -11.71 -2.90
C PHE A 389 20.42 -12.54 -2.24
N ASP A 390 20.11 -13.71 -2.81
CA ASP A 390 19.21 -14.68 -2.19
C ASP A 390 19.96 -15.41 -1.07
N PRO A 391 19.62 -15.21 0.21
CA PRO A 391 20.28 -15.92 1.30
C PRO A 391 19.88 -17.41 1.37
N PHE A 392 18.86 -17.82 0.61
CA PHE A 392 18.33 -19.19 0.61
C PHE A 392 18.14 -19.75 -0.81
N PRO A 393 19.19 -19.77 -1.68
CA PRO A 393 19.02 -20.04 -3.12
C PRO A 393 18.50 -21.46 -3.43
N PHE A 394 18.60 -22.38 -2.48
CA PHE A 394 18.12 -23.77 -2.61
C PHE A 394 16.78 -24.01 -1.91
N ALA A 395 16.18 -22.99 -1.26
CA ALA A 395 14.88 -23.17 -0.64
C ALA A 395 13.78 -23.33 -1.72
N PRO A 396 12.78 -24.20 -1.52
CA PRO A 396 11.68 -24.37 -2.47
C PRO A 396 10.82 -23.09 -2.59
N GLU A 397 10.73 -22.31 -1.50
CA GLU A 397 9.97 -21.06 -1.43
C GLU A 397 10.90 -19.88 -1.14
N GLN A 398 10.50 -18.68 -1.58
CA GLN A 398 11.20 -17.45 -1.22
C GLN A 398 11.04 -17.20 0.29
N ARG A 399 12.18 -17.04 0.98
CA ARG A 399 12.26 -16.73 2.42
C ARG A 399 12.94 -15.41 2.70
N ALA A 400 13.57 -14.83 1.70
CA ALA A 400 14.21 -13.51 1.81
C ALA A 400 13.16 -12.40 1.90
N GLY A 401 13.49 -11.32 2.60
CA GLY A 401 12.74 -10.08 2.53
C GLY A 401 12.87 -9.44 1.15
N ASP A 402 12.02 -8.45 0.87
CA ASP A 402 12.09 -7.70 -0.38
C ASP A 402 13.35 -6.82 -0.45
N PRO A 403 14.10 -6.81 -1.57
CA PRO A 403 15.33 -6.04 -1.74
C PRO A 403 15.17 -4.54 -1.46
N ILE A 404 14.13 -3.91 -1.97
CA ILE A 404 13.89 -2.47 -1.76
C ILE A 404 13.57 -2.20 -0.29
N LEU A 405 12.65 -2.93 0.32
CA LEU A 405 12.29 -2.70 1.73
C LEU A 405 13.50 -2.92 2.64
N ALA A 406 14.32 -3.91 2.36
CA ALA A 406 15.55 -4.16 3.12
C ALA A 406 16.53 -2.99 3.04
N SER A 407 16.63 -2.31 1.90
CA SER A 407 17.55 -1.18 1.71
C SER A 407 17.03 0.15 2.28
N ILE A 408 15.70 0.42 2.27
CA ILE A 408 15.18 1.77 2.55
C ILE A 408 14.59 1.97 3.95
N VAL A 409 14.06 0.92 4.60
CA VAL A 409 13.33 1.08 5.87
C VAL A 409 14.22 1.66 6.97
N ALA A 410 15.45 1.18 7.11
CA ALA A 410 16.37 1.65 8.14
C ALA A 410 16.85 3.10 7.87
N PRO A 411 17.31 3.48 6.67
CA PRO A 411 17.68 4.85 6.36
C PRO A 411 16.53 5.85 6.54
N LEU A 412 15.33 5.54 6.05
CA LEU A 412 14.15 6.42 6.21
C LEU A 412 13.76 6.59 7.68
N THR A 413 13.78 5.50 8.47
CA THR A 413 13.54 5.56 9.91
C THR A 413 14.52 6.50 10.59
N THR A 414 15.81 6.32 10.33
CA THR A 414 16.88 7.12 10.94
C THR A 414 16.77 8.59 10.53
N ALA A 415 16.59 8.86 9.24
CA ALA A 415 16.44 10.21 8.72
C ALA A 415 15.23 10.92 9.33
N MET A 416 14.09 10.23 9.49
CA MET A 416 12.88 10.82 10.07
C MET A 416 13.06 11.12 11.57
N VAL A 417 13.63 10.20 12.33
CA VAL A 417 13.91 10.42 13.76
C VAL A 417 14.87 11.61 13.95
N ASP A 418 15.95 11.66 13.18
CA ASP A 418 16.90 12.77 13.22
C ASP A 418 16.24 14.11 12.86
N PHE A 419 15.48 14.13 11.78
CA PHE A 419 14.77 15.32 11.32
C PHE A 419 13.78 15.86 12.35
N VAL A 420 12.88 15.02 12.88
CA VAL A 420 11.87 15.50 13.86
C VAL A 420 12.52 15.91 15.17
N THR A 421 13.54 15.19 15.63
CA THR A 421 14.13 15.44 16.97
C THR A 421 15.18 16.55 16.96
N ARG A 422 15.99 16.67 15.93
CA ARG A 422 17.07 17.67 15.83
C ARG A 422 16.66 18.89 15.04
N THR A 423 16.07 18.71 13.86
CA THR A 423 15.74 19.83 12.96
C THR A 423 14.47 20.54 13.42
N VAL A 424 13.41 19.79 13.76
CA VAL A 424 12.14 20.39 14.22
C VAL A 424 12.14 20.64 15.73
N GLY A 425 12.92 19.88 16.48
CA GLY A 425 12.97 19.99 17.94
C GLY A 425 11.85 19.28 18.70
N TRP A 426 11.09 18.44 18.01
CA TRP A 426 10.02 17.63 18.62
C TRP A 426 10.62 16.41 19.33
N LYS A 427 10.96 16.59 20.62
CA LYS A 427 11.65 15.58 21.43
C LYS A 427 10.67 14.52 21.90
N ILE A 428 10.84 13.30 21.43
CA ILE A 428 10.01 12.15 21.75
C ILE A 428 10.88 10.96 22.16
N ASP A 429 10.47 10.25 23.21
CA ASP A 429 11.05 8.98 23.62
C ASP A 429 10.14 7.83 23.16
N ALA A 430 10.18 7.55 21.88
CA ALA A 430 9.44 6.47 21.25
C ALA A 430 10.15 6.01 19.96
N ARG A 431 9.91 4.76 19.58
CA ARG A 431 10.36 4.21 18.31
C ARG A 431 9.50 4.76 17.17
N TYR A 432 10.14 5.16 16.06
CA TYR A 432 9.46 5.46 14.80
C TYR A 432 9.25 4.17 14.00
N ASN A 433 8.00 3.87 13.62
CA ASN A 433 7.65 2.71 12.83
C ASN A 433 7.44 3.13 11.37
N ALA A 434 8.51 3.20 10.57
CA ALA A 434 8.39 3.51 9.13
C ALA A 434 7.54 2.47 8.40
N LEU A 435 7.66 1.18 8.79
CA LEU A 435 6.84 0.09 8.31
C LEU A 435 6.52 -0.87 9.46
N SER A 436 5.24 -1.00 9.79
CA SER A 436 4.74 -1.88 10.84
C SER A 436 4.13 -3.15 10.27
N PHE A 437 4.88 -4.24 10.29
CA PHE A 437 4.36 -5.56 9.91
C PHE A 437 3.29 -6.07 10.88
N ASP A 438 3.28 -5.60 12.13
CA ASP A 438 2.24 -5.95 13.11
C ASP A 438 0.89 -5.37 12.70
N VAL A 439 0.83 -4.10 12.29
CA VAL A 439 -0.39 -3.50 11.74
C VAL A 439 -0.87 -4.29 10.52
N ASN A 440 0.04 -4.63 9.59
CA ASN A 440 -0.31 -5.40 8.39
C ASN A 440 -0.88 -6.79 8.74
N ARG A 441 -0.25 -7.48 9.69
CA ARG A 441 -0.67 -8.82 10.15
C ARG A 441 -2.02 -8.79 10.90
N LEU A 442 -2.26 -7.74 11.68
CA LEU A 442 -3.49 -7.56 12.46
C LEU A 442 -4.65 -7.02 11.64
N TRP A 443 -4.38 -6.55 10.41
CA TRP A 443 -5.38 -5.92 9.55
C TRP A 443 -6.54 -6.85 9.24
N ASP A 444 -7.75 -6.38 9.51
CA ASP A 444 -8.97 -7.07 9.11
C ASP A 444 -9.25 -6.73 7.64
N ARG A 445 -8.99 -7.70 6.79
CA ARG A 445 -9.16 -7.55 5.34
C ARG A 445 -10.61 -7.68 4.90
N GLY A 446 -11.47 -8.35 5.68
CA GLY A 446 -12.92 -8.44 5.51
C GLY A 446 -13.41 -8.53 4.07
N ASP A 447 -14.70 -8.42 3.87
CA ASP A 447 -15.31 -8.35 2.52
C ASP A 447 -15.08 -6.98 1.84
N ASP A 448 -14.80 -5.94 2.64
CA ASP A 448 -14.59 -4.57 2.13
C ASP A 448 -13.36 -4.43 1.25
N LEU A 449 -12.30 -5.22 1.47
CA LEU A 449 -11.13 -5.18 0.62
C LEU A 449 -11.44 -5.69 -0.79
N ARG A 450 -12.25 -6.76 -0.90
CA ARG A 450 -12.67 -7.33 -2.18
C ARG A 450 -13.52 -6.39 -3.02
N SER A 451 -14.24 -5.46 -2.39
CA SER A 451 -15.07 -4.50 -3.12
C SER A 451 -14.29 -3.46 -3.92
N GLY A 452 -12.96 -3.35 -3.70
CA GLY A 452 -12.11 -2.35 -4.33
C GLY A 452 -12.50 -0.92 -3.93
N SER A 453 -11.78 0.05 -4.48
CA SER A 453 -12.07 1.49 -4.27
C SER A 453 -12.69 2.15 -5.50
N VAL A 454 -12.93 1.37 -6.55
CA VAL A 454 -13.47 1.86 -7.83
C VAL A 454 -14.88 2.41 -7.68
N THR A 455 -15.71 1.81 -6.81
CA THR A 455 -17.07 2.31 -6.55
C THR A 455 -17.03 3.72 -5.97
N GLN A 456 -16.22 3.97 -4.94
CA GLN A 456 -16.08 5.29 -4.32
C GLN A 456 -15.42 6.30 -5.26
N LEU A 457 -14.44 5.87 -6.08
CA LEU A 457 -13.86 6.69 -7.12
C LEU A 457 -14.94 7.18 -8.11
N ARG A 458 -15.75 6.27 -8.63
CA ARG A 458 -16.86 6.58 -9.55
C ARG A 458 -17.87 7.52 -8.92
N GLN A 459 -18.25 7.28 -7.66
CA GLN A 459 -19.21 8.13 -6.94
C GLN A 459 -18.65 9.55 -6.73
N ALA A 460 -17.39 9.69 -6.31
CA ALA A 460 -16.75 10.98 -6.11
C ALA A 460 -16.63 11.77 -7.43
N VAL A 461 -16.18 11.11 -8.52
CA VAL A 461 -16.05 11.74 -9.85
C VAL A 461 -17.41 12.11 -10.44
N ALA A 462 -18.46 11.30 -10.22
CA ALA A 462 -19.82 11.59 -10.69
C ALA A 462 -20.45 12.75 -9.92
N ALA A 463 -20.19 12.87 -8.62
CA ALA A 463 -20.77 13.90 -7.77
C ALA A 463 -20.14 15.29 -7.98
N ASP A 464 -18.86 15.35 -8.40
CA ASP A 464 -18.16 16.60 -8.62
C ASP A 464 -17.54 16.65 -10.04
N PRO A 465 -18.11 17.45 -10.96
CA PRO A 465 -17.60 17.57 -12.33
C PRO A 465 -16.23 18.26 -12.43
N LYS A 466 -15.73 18.87 -11.35
CA LYS A 466 -14.42 19.53 -11.29
C LYS A 466 -13.34 18.66 -10.66
N LEU A 467 -13.71 17.60 -9.95
CA LEU A 467 -12.74 16.69 -9.35
C LEU A 467 -11.84 16.07 -10.43
N ARG A 468 -10.53 16.18 -10.26
CA ARG A 468 -9.53 15.54 -11.12
C ARG A 468 -8.84 14.41 -10.38
N VAL A 469 -8.61 13.31 -11.07
CA VAL A 469 -7.91 12.13 -10.55
C VAL A 469 -6.78 11.77 -11.49
N MET A 470 -5.57 11.77 -10.97
CA MET A 470 -4.38 11.34 -11.68
C MET A 470 -3.86 10.05 -11.04
N ILE A 471 -3.82 8.98 -11.80
CA ILE A 471 -3.27 7.69 -11.39
C ILE A 471 -1.89 7.57 -12.03
N VAL A 472 -0.87 7.29 -11.22
CA VAL A 472 0.51 7.27 -11.69
C VAL A 472 1.21 6.00 -11.25
N HIS A 473 1.98 5.39 -12.15
CA HIS A 473 2.67 4.12 -11.92
C HIS A 473 4.11 4.14 -12.41
N GLY A 474 4.93 3.24 -11.86
CA GLY A 474 6.17 2.84 -12.49
C GLY A 474 5.96 1.62 -13.39
N TRP A 475 6.65 1.59 -14.53
CA TRP A 475 6.57 0.49 -15.50
C TRP A 475 6.89 -0.90 -14.91
N ASN A 476 7.87 -0.97 -13.98
CA ASN A 476 8.43 -2.23 -13.45
C ASN A 476 7.72 -2.75 -12.20
N ASP A 477 6.65 -2.08 -11.76
CA ASP A 477 5.90 -2.45 -10.55
C ASP A 477 5.17 -3.79 -10.75
N LEU A 478 5.46 -4.76 -9.89
CA LEU A 478 4.77 -6.05 -9.82
C LEU A 478 3.94 -6.20 -8.54
N SER A 479 4.01 -5.23 -7.62
CA SER A 479 3.16 -5.17 -6.44
C SER A 479 1.77 -4.63 -6.78
N CYS A 480 1.73 -3.54 -7.58
CA CYS A 480 0.51 -2.93 -8.11
C CYS A 480 0.72 -2.61 -9.60
N PRO A 481 0.65 -3.59 -10.49
CA PRO A 481 0.97 -3.41 -11.89
C PRO A 481 0.08 -2.36 -12.56
N PHE A 482 0.68 -1.45 -13.32
CA PHE A 482 0.00 -0.33 -13.99
C PHE A 482 -1.17 -0.76 -14.88
N MET A 483 -1.07 -1.94 -15.48
CA MET A 483 -2.09 -2.47 -16.36
C MET A 483 -3.44 -2.68 -15.66
N GLY A 484 -3.43 -2.97 -14.34
CA GLY A 484 -4.64 -3.07 -13.53
C GLY A 484 -5.41 -1.75 -13.48
N SER A 485 -4.71 -0.62 -13.32
CA SER A 485 -5.33 0.71 -13.36
C SER A 485 -5.84 1.07 -14.76
N ILE A 486 -5.09 0.78 -15.81
CA ILE A 486 -5.52 0.98 -17.20
C ILE A 486 -6.82 0.22 -17.46
N LEU A 487 -6.85 -1.09 -17.17
CA LEU A 487 -8.04 -1.91 -17.38
C LEU A 487 -9.23 -1.41 -16.57
N THR A 488 -8.99 -0.93 -15.35
CA THR A 488 -10.05 -0.40 -14.47
C THR A 488 -10.62 0.90 -15.01
N VAL A 489 -9.77 1.85 -15.39
CA VAL A 489 -10.21 3.18 -15.89
C VAL A 489 -10.94 3.05 -17.21
N ASP A 490 -10.48 2.19 -18.11
CA ASP A 490 -11.13 1.94 -19.41
C ASP A 490 -12.54 1.36 -19.28
N GLN A 491 -12.87 0.70 -18.17
CA GLN A 491 -14.23 0.20 -17.89
C GLN A 491 -15.10 1.22 -17.15
N MET A 492 -14.54 2.38 -16.74
CA MET A 492 -15.35 3.40 -16.07
C MET A 492 -16.22 4.14 -17.09
N PRO A 493 -17.48 4.49 -16.72
CA PRO A 493 -18.29 5.38 -17.55
C PRO A 493 -17.61 6.73 -17.74
N VAL A 494 -17.68 7.28 -18.95
CA VAL A 494 -17.27 8.67 -19.19
C VAL A 494 -18.26 9.60 -18.50
N MET A 495 -17.77 10.39 -17.56
CA MET A 495 -18.56 11.32 -16.75
C MET A 495 -18.12 12.77 -17.02
N GLY A 496 -18.55 13.31 -18.16
CA GLY A 496 -18.15 14.63 -18.63
C GLY A 496 -16.81 14.63 -19.38
N ASP A 497 -15.86 15.46 -18.97
CA ASP A 497 -14.52 15.51 -19.57
C ASP A 497 -13.76 14.19 -19.31
N PRO A 498 -13.41 13.41 -20.33
CA PRO A 498 -12.71 12.14 -20.17
C PRO A 498 -11.30 12.30 -19.59
N THR A 499 -10.70 13.49 -19.67
CA THR A 499 -9.35 13.75 -19.16
C THR A 499 -9.31 13.96 -17.64
N ARG A 500 -10.46 13.93 -16.97
CA ARG A 500 -10.52 14.11 -15.52
C ARG A 500 -9.97 12.93 -14.72
N VAL A 501 -9.99 11.73 -15.30
CA VAL A 501 -9.37 10.53 -14.73
C VAL A 501 -8.34 10.06 -15.74
N SER A 502 -7.08 10.13 -15.39
CA SER A 502 -5.97 9.77 -16.28
C SER A 502 -5.02 8.78 -15.61
N VAL A 503 -4.36 7.97 -16.42
CA VAL A 503 -3.30 7.04 -15.99
C VAL A 503 -2.01 7.46 -16.70
N HIS A 504 -0.92 7.53 -15.95
CA HIS A 504 0.41 7.92 -16.45
C HIS A 504 1.46 6.95 -15.91
N GLU A 505 2.45 6.62 -16.70
CA GLU A 505 3.49 5.67 -16.36
C GLU A 505 4.87 6.31 -16.51
N TYR A 506 5.78 5.93 -15.60
CA TYR A 506 7.14 6.46 -15.51
C TYR A 506 8.18 5.33 -15.45
N PRO A 507 9.42 5.56 -15.86
CA PRO A 507 10.51 4.65 -15.60
C PRO A 507 10.67 4.38 -14.09
N GLY A 508 10.78 3.11 -13.70
CA GLY A 508 10.89 2.66 -12.32
C GLY A 508 9.77 1.71 -11.91
N GLY A 509 9.75 1.35 -10.64
CA GLY A 509 8.75 0.44 -10.07
C GLY A 509 7.71 1.15 -9.22
N HIS A 510 7.28 0.51 -8.14
CA HIS A 510 6.24 1.00 -7.20
C HIS A 510 6.55 2.39 -6.64
N MET A 511 7.80 2.59 -6.27
CA MET A 511 8.35 3.87 -5.81
C MET A 511 9.18 4.50 -6.93
N PHE A 512 8.60 4.64 -8.15
CA PHE A 512 9.29 5.19 -9.33
C PHE A 512 9.90 6.57 -9.06
N TYR A 513 9.38 7.31 -8.12
CA TYR A 513 9.87 8.62 -7.68
C TYR A 513 11.24 8.57 -6.99
N THR A 514 11.77 7.40 -6.64
CA THR A 514 13.17 7.26 -6.20
C THR A 514 14.13 7.67 -7.33
N ARG A 515 13.69 7.53 -8.58
CA ARG A 515 14.41 8.00 -9.76
C ARG A 515 14.18 9.50 -9.97
N ALA A 516 15.27 10.26 -10.06
CA ALA A 516 15.21 11.73 -10.12
C ALA A 516 14.35 12.26 -11.28
N ASP A 517 14.51 11.70 -12.49
CA ASP A 517 13.79 12.16 -13.68
C ASP A 517 12.29 11.86 -13.56
N SER A 518 11.92 10.67 -13.08
CA SER A 518 10.51 10.29 -12.86
C SER A 518 9.85 11.15 -11.79
N ARG A 519 10.58 11.48 -10.71
CA ARG A 519 10.09 12.36 -9.64
C ARG A 519 9.84 13.79 -10.14
N ILE A 520 10.74 14.32 -11.00
CA ILE A 520 10.59 15.65 -11.60
C ILE A 520 9.43 15.66 -12.60
N ALA A 521 9.29 14.61 -13.43
CA ALA A 521 8.19 14.48 -14.36
C ALA A 521 6.84 14.44 -13.63
N LEU A 522 6.72 13.63 -12.59
CA LEU A 522 5.54 13.59 -11.72
C LEU A 522 5.19 14.99 -11.15
N ARG A 523 6.19 15.70 -10.59
CA ARG A 523 5.97 17.05 -10.06
C ARG A 523 5.36 17.98 -11.13
N ASN A 524 5.92 17.98 -12.33
CA ASN A 524 5.51 18.88 -13.40
C ASN A 524 4.06 18.58 -13.85
N GLU A 525 3.70 17.33 -14.06
CA GLU A 525 2.35 16.95 -14.47
C GLU A 525 1.30 17.21 -13.37
N VAL A 526 1.64 16.94 -12.11
CA VAL A 526 0.76 17.27 -10.99
C VAL A 526 0.58 18.78 -10.84
N LYS A 527 1.65 19.56 -11.01
CA LYS A 527 1.57 21.03 -10.99
C LYS A 527 0.62 21.58 -12.07
N GLU A 528 0.62 20.98 -13.27
CA GLU A 528 -0.35 21.29 -14.32
C GLU A 528 -1.79 20.94 -13.90
N MET A 529 -2.00 19.79 -13.27
CA MET A 529 -3.31 19.40 -12.75
C MET A 529 -3.84 20.42 -11.73
N TYR A 530 -2.98 20.93 -10.83
CA TYR A 530 -3.35 21.95 -9.83
C TYR A 530 -3.65 23.31 -10.47
N GLY A 531 -3.07 23.63 -11.60
CA GLY A 531 -3.31 24.86 -12.36
C GLY A 531 -4.62 24.90 -13.15
N LYS A 532 -5.29 23.76 -13.34
CA LYS A 532 -6.54 23.63 -14.12
C LYS A 532 -7.81 23.88 -13.30
N HIS A 533 -7.71 24.47 -12.10
CA HIS A 533 -8.84 24.78 -11.18
C HIS A 533 -9.08 26.27 -11.04
#